data_9dc231fd0679f8a5f4812a81a7f65b23
#
_entry.id   9dc231fd0679f8a5f4812a81a7f65b23
#
_cell.length_a   1.000
_cell.length_b   1.000
_cell.length_c   1.000
_cell.angle_alpha   90.00
_cell.angle_beta   90.00
_cell.angle_gamma   90.00
#
_symmetry.space_group_name_H-M   'P 1'
#
loop_
_entity.id
_entity.type
_entity.pdbx_description
1 polymer ?
#
loop_
_entity_poly.entity_id
_entity_poly.type
_entity_poly.pdbx_seq_one_letter_code
_entity_poly.pdbx_strand_id
1 'polypeptide(L)'
;MTEFLPLHTTVDERDRNASVAILPIGSFEQHGAILPLATDTVIASTIARALSTAYPVFELPPITISCSHEHSAWPGTVSITARTLYTVIQDIAASLRGSGIEKLVLVNAHGGNYVLSNVVQESQGMALFPTETDWLTARAAAGLKSSMLTDMHAGEIEVSILLHAHPHVVRPDYATHDHIADDRPHMLTLGLQAYTESGVVGLPSLATAEKGRNILSSLVTSFAATLSMLEQ
;
A
#
# COMPACT_ATOMS: atom_id res chain seq x y z
N MET A 1 -4.40 0.11 -18.74
CA MET A 1 -2.96 0.02 -18.38
C MET A 1 -2.36 1.35 -17.95
N THR A 2 -2.87 2.49 -18.41
CA THR A 2 -2.39 3.84 -18.03
C THR A 2 -2.94 4.34 -16.68
N GLU A 3 -3.90 3.64 -16.09
CA GLU A 3 -4.61 4.06 -14.87
C GLU A 3 -3.73 4.11 -13.61
N PHE A 4 -2.63 3.33 -13.58
CA PHE A 4 -1.74 3.21 -12.42
C PHE A 4 -0.41 3.93 -12.59
N LEU A 5 -0.19 4.61 -13.70
CA LEU A 5 1.03 5.36 -13.96
C LEU A 5 0.74 6.86 -14.01
N PRO A 6 1.58 7.71 -13.37
CA PRO A 6 1.50 9.15 -13.58
C PRO A 6 1.87 9.47 -15.04
N LEU A 7 1.08 10.32 -15.69
CA LEU A 7 1.28 10.71 -17.09
C LEU A 7 1.75 12.16 -17.25
N HIS A 8 2.26 12.77 -16.18
CA HIS A 8 2.73 14.15 -16.17
C HIS A 8 4.03 14.29 -17.01
N THR A 9 4.12 15.40 -17.70
CA THR A 9 5.32 15.80 -18.43
C THR A 9 6.28 16.58 -17.53
N THR A 10 7.51 16.79 -17.99
CA THR A 10 8.47 17.67 -17.31
C THR A 10 7.93 19.09 -17.10
N VAL A 11 7.08 19.57 -18.01
CA VAL A 11 6.46 20.90 -17.90
C VAL A 11 5.44 20.92 -16.77
N ASP A 12 4.58 19.89 -16.70
CA ASP A 12 3.57 19.77 -15.64
C ASP A 12 4.23 19.74 -14.24
N GLU A 13 5.34 19.01 -14.09
CA GLU A 13 6.04 18.92 -12.80
C GLU A 13 6.78 20.21 -12.44
N ARG A 14 7.38 20.88 -13.41
CA ARG A 14 7.95 22.21 -13.19
C ARG A 14 6.90 23.22 -12.72
N ASP A 15 5.71 23.20 -13.35
CA ASP A 15 4.64 24.13 -13.04
C ASP A 15 3.96 23.76 -11.70
N ARG A 16 3.95 22.48 -11.32
CA ARG A 16 3.51 22.01 -9.99
C ARG A 16 4.42 22.52 -8.88
N ASN A 17 5.73 22.60 -9.12
CA ASN A 17 6.73 23.06 -8.16
C ASN A 17 6.64 22.34 -6.80
N ALA A 18 6.50 20.99 -6.84
CA ALA A 18 6.33 20.18 -5.65
C ALA A 18 7.60 20.13 -4.82
N SER A 19 7.49 20.32 -3.50
CA SER A 19 8.57 20.15 -2.52
C SER A 19 8.67 18.74 -1.95
N VAL A 20 7.62 17.93 -2.15
CA VAL A 20 7.50 16.56 -1.65
C VAL A 20 7.15 15.63 -2.80
N ALA A 21 7.87 14.51 -2.92
CA ALA A 21 7.48 13.40 -3.77
C ALA A 21 6.77 12.31 -2.97
N ILE A 22 5.88 11.56 -3.61
CA ILE A 22 5.25 10.35 -3.08
C ILE A 22 5.59 9.16 -3.96
N LEU A 23 6.03 8.06 -3.34
CA LEU A 23 6.41 6.82 -4.01
C LEU A 23 5.45 5.70 -3.58
N PRO A 24 4.52 5.27 -4.45
CA PRO A 24 3.69 4.11 -4.16
C PRO A 24 4.55 2.84 -4.09
N ILE A 25 4.35 2.03 -3.06
CA ILE A 25 5.05 0.76 -2.87
C ILE A 25 4.01 -0.31 -2.59
N GLY A 26 3.85 -1.22 -3.54
CA GLY A 26 3.02 -2.40 -3.41
C GLY A 26 3.85 -3.66 -3.29
N SER A 27 3.30 -4.75 -3.81
CA SER A 27 3.94 -6.05 -3.96
C SER A 27 3.45 -6.76 -5.23
N PHE A 28 3.99 -7.94 -5.50
CA PHE A 28 3.46 -8.87 -6.50
C PHE A 28 3.35 -10.23 -5.84
N GLU A 29 2.23 -10.49 -5.17
CA GLU A 29 2.01 -11.66 -4.34
C GLU A 29 0.59 -12.18 -4.42
N GLN A 30 0.40 -13.42 -4.00
CA GLN A 30 -0.93 -14.04 -3.95
C GLN A 30 -1.88 -13.26 -3.04
N HIS A 31 -3.14 -13.16 -3.42
CA HIS A 31 -4.27 -12.64 -2.65
C HIS A 31 -5.48 -13.57 -2.77
N GLY A 32 -5.25 -14.85 -2.53
CA GLY A 32 -6.25 -15.90 -2.75
C GLY A 32 -6.68 -16.02 -4.21
N ALA A 33 -7.86 -16.61 -4.41
CA ALA A 33 -8.48 -16.70 -5.73
C ALA A 33 -9.27 -15.43 -6.11
N ILE A 34 -9.40 -14.47 -5.20
CA ILE A 34 -10.38 -13.38 -5.28
C ILE A 34 -9.82 -12.06 -5.79
N LEU A 35 -8.52 -11.81 -5.60
CA LEU A 35 -7.85 -10.57 -6.00
C LEU A 35 -6.61 -10.88 -6.85
N PRO A 36 -6.15 -9.92 -7.68
CA PRO A 36 -4.97 -10.10 -8.52
C PRO A 36 -3.67 -10.09 -7.71
N LEU A 37 -2.61 -10.69 -8.26
CA LEU A 37 -1.25 -10.65 -7.66
C LEU A 37 -0.72 -9.22 -7.45
N ALA A 38 -1.21 -8.25 -8.20
CA ALA A 38 -0.82 -6.84 -8.11
C ALA A 38 -1.69 -6.01 -7.14
N THR A 39 -2.46 -6.63 -6.27
CA THR A 39 -3.41 -5.96 -5.36
C THR A 39 -2.78 -4.79 -4.62
N ASP A 40 -1.68 -5.02 -3.92
CA ASP A 40 -1.02 -3.97 -3.13
C ASP A 40 -0.50 -2.81 -4.00
N THR A 41 -0.01 -3.13 -5.20
CA THR A 41 0.40 -2.10 -6.17
C THR A 41 -0.78 -1.23 -6.61
N VAL A 42 -1.93 -1.86 -6.88
CA VAL A 42 -3.16 -1.16 -7.24
C VAL A 42 -3.63 -0.28 -6.10
N ILE A 43 -3.63 -0.79 -4.86
CA ILE A 43 -4.03 -0.03 -3.66
C ILE A 43 -3.06 1.12 -3.40
N ALA A 44 -1.74 0.89 -3.41
CA ALA A 44 -0.74 1.94 -3.21
C ALA A 44 -0.88 3.07 -4.23
N SER A 45 -1.06 2.70 -5.51
CA SER A 45 -1.27 3.67 -6.60
C SER A 45 -2.59 4.43 -6.45
N THR A 46 -3.65 3.76 -5.98
CA THR A 46 -4.96 4.39 -5.73
C THR A 46 -4.85 5.43 -4.61
N ILE A 47 -4.18 5.09 -3.51
CA ILE A 47 -3.91 6.03 -2.42
C ILE A 47 -3.07 7.19 -2.93
N ALA A 48 -1.94 6.93 -3.60
CA ALA A 48 -1.05 7.97 -4.12
C ALA A 48 -1.78 8.92 -5.09
N ARG A 49 -2.63 8.41 -5.98
CA ARG A 49 -3.44 9.20 -6.89
C ARG A 49 -4.43 10.09 -6.14
N ALA A 50 -5.07 9.58 -5.09
CA ALA A 50 -5.97 10.38 -4.26
C ALA A 50 -5.21 11.51 -3.54
N LEU A 51 -3.99 11.23 -3.06
CA LEU A 51 -3.12 12.22 -2.43
C LEU A 51 -2.66 13.29 -3.42
N SER A 52 -2.16 12.91 -4.61
CA SER A 52 -1.67 13.86 -5.62
C SER A 52 -2.78 14.70 -6.25
N THR A 53 -4.03 14.25 -6.14
CA THR A 53 -5.21 15.04 -6.52
C THR A 53 -5.54 16.11 -5.47
N ALA A 54 -5.32 15.80 -4.18
CA ALA A 54 -5.67 16.68 -3.07
C ALA A 54 -4.53 17.63 -2.65
N TYR A 55 -3.28 17.27 -2.92
CA TYR A 55 -2.09 17.98 -2.46
C TYR A 55 -1.09 18.19 -3.60
N PRO A 56 -0.30 19.28 -3.59
CA PRO A 56 0.71 19.57 -4.61
C PRO A 56 1.99 18.73 -4.42
N VAL A 57 1.86 17.40 -4.52
CA VAL A 57 2.97 16.44 -4.40
C VAL A 57 3.33 15.83 -5.75
N PHE A 58 4.60 15.46 -5.94
CA PHE A 58 5.09 14.77 -7.13
C PHE A 58 4.84 13.25 -7.01
N GLU A 59 3.89 12.73 -7.77
CA GLU A 59 3.57 11.31 -7.80
C GLU A 59 4.55 10.54 -8.69
N LEU A 60 5.27 9.59 -8.11
CA LEU A 60 6.16 8.67 -8.82
C LEU A 60 5.42 7.41 -9.29
N PRO A 61 5.94 6.69 -10.32
CA PRO A 61 5.42 5.38 -10.67
C PRO A 61 5.64 4.38 -9.53
N PRO A 62 4.75 3.37 -9.38
CA PRO A 62 4.82 2.45 -8.25
C PRO A 62 6.00 1.47 -8.34
N ILE A 63 6.55 1.08 -7.18
CA ILE A 63 7.33 -0.15 -7.04
C ILE A 63 6.33 -1.30 -6.97
N THR A 64 6.40 -2.20 -7.95
CA THR A 64 5.44 -3.29 -8.14
C THR A 64 5.93 -4.64 -7.65
N ILE A 65 7.21 -4.79 -7.35
CA ILE A 65 7.83 -6.00 -6.78
C ILE A 65 8.64 -5.56 -5.57
N SER A 66 8.28 -6.09 -4.40
CA SER A 66 8.88 -5.76 -3.11
C SER A 66 9.16 -7.01 -2.27
N CYS A 67 9.15 -6.90 -0.95
CA CYS A 67 9.40 -8.02 -0.05
C CYS A 67 8.09 -8.78 0.23
N SER A 68 7.97 -10.01 -0.28
CA SER A 68 6.78 -10.87 -0.16
C SER A 68 7.16 -12.32 0.15
N HIS A 69 8.19 -12.53 0.97
CA HIS A 69 8.73 -13.87 1.26
C HIS A 69 7.72 -14.76 1.98
N GLU A 70 6.86 -14.20 2.80
CA GLU A 70 5.79 -14.89 3.52
C GLU A 70 4.76 -15.54 2.58
N HIS A 71 4.67 -15.06 1.33
CA HIS A 71 3.78 -15.57 0.28
C HIS A 71 4.47 -16.47 -0.74
N SER A 72 5.73 -16.83 -0.54
CA SER A 72 6.55 -17.54 -1.54
C SER A 72 6.08 -18.95 -1.87
N ALA A 73 5.22 -19.55 -1.06
CA ALA A 73 4.66 -20.88 -1.30
C ALA A 73 3.62 -20.94 -2.44
N TRP A 74 3.06 -19.79 -2.83
CA TRP A 74 2.03 -19.75 -3.87
C TRP A 74 2.60 -19.36 -5.24
N PRO A 75 2.11 -20.01 -6.32
CA PRO A 75 2.50 -19.65 -7.68
C PRO A 75 2.20 -18.19 -8.00
N GLY A 76 3.11 -17.56 -8.73
CA GLY A 76 2.97 -16.18 -9.20
C GLY A 76 3.53 -15.13 -8.27
N THR A 77 3.74 -15.41 -6.99
CA THR A 77 4.42 -14.49 -6.07
C THR A 77 5.88 -14.28 -6.49
N VAL A 78 6.30 -13.03 -6.58
CA VAL A 78 7.68 -12.63 -6.87
C VAL A 78 8.16 -11.66 -5.80
N SER A 79 9.22 -12.03 -5.09
CA SER A 79 9.78 -11.23 -3.99
C SER A 79 11.23 -10.82 -4.29
N ILE A 80 11.61 -9.64 -3.82
CA ILE A 80 13.01 -9.18 -3.74
C ILE A 80 13.46 -9.11 -2.28
N THR A 81 14.77 -9.05 -2.06
CA THR A 81 15.29 -8.94 -0.69
C THR A 81 15.07 -7.54 -0.12
N ALA A 82 14.99 -7.44 1.21
CA ALA A 82 14.94 -6.17 1.93
C ALA A 82 16.09 -5.24 1.53
N ARG A 83 17.31 -5.78 1.34
CA ARG A 83 18.46 -5.01 0.89
C ARG A 83 18.26 -4.41 -0.50
N THR A 84 17.64 -5.14 -1.42
CA THR A 84 17.38 -4.65 -2.77
C THR A 84 16.35 -3.52 -2.73
N LEU A 85 15.25 -3.71 -2.01
CA LEU A 85 14.21 -2.68 -1.86
C LEU A 85 14.78 -1.42 -1.20
N TYR A 86 15.57 -1.56 -0.13
CA TYR A 86 16.28 -0.46 0.52
C TYR A 86 17.13 0.34 -0.50
N THR A 87 17.96 -0.36 -1.28
CA THR A 87 18.85 0.28 -2.25
C THR A 87 18.08 1.03 -3.34
N VAL A 88 17.03 0.44 -3.87
CA VAL A 88 16.17 1.08 -4.90
C VAL A 88 15.57 2.39 -4.37
N ILE A 89 15.06 2.39 -3.13
CA ILE A 89 14.48 3.59 -2.53
C ILE A 89 15.55 4.67 -2.31
N GLN A 90 16.74 4.29 -1.85
CA GLN A 90 17.84 5.24 -1.65
C GLN A 90 18.31 5.87 -2.97
N ASP A 91 18.39 5.10 -4.05
CA ASP A 91 18.73 5.60 -5.38
C ASP A 91 17.68 6.58 -5.92
N ILE A 92 16.38 6.25 -5.75
CA ILE A 92 15.28 7.15 -6.11
C ILE A 92 15.37 8.46 -5.32
N ALA A 93 15.57 8.38 -4.01
CA ALA A 93 15.69 9.57 -3.16
C ALA A 93 16.90 10.43 -3.52
N ALA A 94 18.04 9.80 -3.85
CA ALA A 94 19.23 10.52 -4.31
C ALA A 94 18.97 11.25 -5.63
N SER A 95 18.25 10.61 -6.56
CA SER A 95 17.87 11.22 -7.83
C SER A 95 16.92 12.41 -7.64
N LEU A 96 15.93 12.29 -6.75
CA LEU A 96 15.01 13.38 -6.40
C LEU A 96 15.74 14.59 -5.83
N ARG A 97 16.66 14.38 -4.90
CA ARG A 97 17.52 15.47 -4.37
C ARG A 97 18.31 16.17 -5.47
N GLY A 98 18.83 15.42 -6.44
CA GLY A 98 19.51 15.98 -7.61
C GLY A 98 18.62 16.87 -8.48
N SER A 99 17.30 16.72 -8.43
CA SER A 99 16.31 17.56 -9.10
C SER A 99 15.62 18.59 -8.19
N GLY A 100 16.10 18.73 -6.94
CA GLY A 100 15.60 19.74 -6.00
C GLY A 100 14.43 19.31 -5.11
N ILE A 101 14.03 18.03 -5.14
CA ILE A 101 13.01 17.48 -4.24
C ILE A 101 13.70 16.70 -3.12
N GLU A 102 13.72 17.27 -1.92
CA GLU A 102 14.43 16.69 -0.77
C GLU A 102 13.54 15.80 0.12
N LYS A 103 12.22 15.84 -0.06
CA LYS A 103 11.26 15.15 0.80
C LYS A 103 10.55 14.04 0.01
N LEU A 104 10.50 12.84 0.61
CA LEU A 104 9.90 11.65 -0.02
C LEU A 104 8.99 10.93 0.97
N VAL A 105 7.74 10.71 0.59
CA VAL A 105 6.80 9.86 1.34
C VAL A 105 6.68 8.50 0.64
N LEU A 106 6.96 7.44 1.38
CA LEU A 106 6.75 6.06 0.94
C LEU A 106 5.29 5.69 1.20
N VAL A 107 4.48 5.61 0.15
CA VAL A 107 3.05 5.25 0.24
C VAL A 107 2.94 3.74 0.15
N ASN A 108 2.96 3.05 1.30
CA ASN A 108 3.02 1.59 1.38
C ASN A 108 1.64 0.96 1.59
N ALA A 109 1.30 0.00 0.75
CA ALA A 109 0.08 -0.80 0.88
C ALA A 109 0.35 -2.29 1.18
N HIS A 110 1.61 -2.68 1.46
CA HIS A 110 1.98 -4.07 1.74
C HIS A 110 2.65 -4.22 3.11
N GLY A 111 2.05 -5.06 3.97
CA GLY A 111 2.52 -5.28 5.33
C GLY A 111 3.89 -5.96 5.43
N GLY A 112 4.28 -6.79 4.46
CA GLY A 112 5.56 -7.51 4.41
C GLY A 112 6.79 -6.62 4.15
N ASN A 113 6.60 -5.36 3.82
CA ASN A 113 7.68 -4.39 3.59
C ASN A 113 8.30 -3.85 4.89
N TYR A 114 8.63 -4.70 5.85
CA TYR A 114 9.17 -4.32 7.18
C TYR A 114 10.38 -3.40 7.10
N VAL A 115 11.21 -3.53 6.08
CA VAL A 115 12.43 -2.72 5.89
C VAL A 115 12.14 -1.23 5.73
N LEU A 116 10.94 -0.84 5.32
CA LEU A 116 10.58 0.57 5.10
C LEU A 116 10.68 1.39 6.38
N SER A 117 10.41 0.80 7.53
CA SER A 117 10.60 1.46 8.82
C SER A 117 12.06 1.85 9.06
N ASN A 118 13.01 0.97 8.71
CA ASN A 118 14.43 1.27 8.80
C ASN A 118 14.85 2.34 7.77
N VAL A 119 14.34 2.24 6.54
CA VAL A 119 14.61 3.25 5.49
C VAL A 119 14.28 4.65 5.98
N VAL A 120 13.10 4.85 6.56
CA VAL A 120 12.67 6.18 7.04
C VAL A 120 13.48 6.63 8.27
N GLN A 121 13.78 5.72 9.20
CA GLN A 121 14.58 6.05 10.40
C GLN A 121 16.01 6.50 10.06
N GLU A 122 16.57 5.94 9.00
CA GLU A 122 17.96 6.22 8.56
C GLU A 122 18.05 7.39 7.58
N SER A 123 16.91 7.96 7.14
CA SER A 123 16.88 8.94 6.05
C SER A 123 16.20 10.24 6.44
N GLN A 124 16.91 11.35 6.40
CA GLN A 124 16.31 12.67 6.58
C GLN A 124 15.34 13.00 5.43
N GLY A 125 14.23 13.66 5.76
CA GLY A 125 13.24 14.09 4.77
C GLY A 125 12.35 12.94 4.23
N MET A 126 12.41 11.75 4.85
CA MET A 126 11.52 10.65 4.47
C MET A 126 10.42 10.40 5.50
N ALA A 127 9.25 9.95 5.02
CA ALA A 127 8.14 9.49 5.85
C ALA A 127 7.53 8.20 5.28
N LEU A 128 6.92 7.40 6.14
CA LEU A 128 6.10 6.26 5.78
C LEU A 128 4.63 6.64 5.94
N PHE A 129 3.82 6.34 4.94
CA PHE A 129 2.38 6.56 4.95
C PHE A 129 1.67 5.41 4.21
N PRO A 130 0.48 4.97 4.64
CA PRO A 130 -0.15 5.26 5.93
C PRO A 130 0.62 4.62 7.10
N THR A 131 0.61 5.26 8.25
CA THR A 131 1.07 4.68 9.52
C THR A 131 -0.01 3.76 10.10
N GLU A 132 0.32 3.02 11.15
CA GLU A 132 -0.67 2.24 11.91
C GLU A 132 -1.83 3.13 12.40
N THR A 133 -1.52 4.33 12.89
CA THR A 133 -2.53 5.30 13.35
C THR A 133 -3.45 5.75 12.23
N ASP A 134 -2.92 5.98 11.03
CA ASP A 134 -3.72 6.35 9.85
C ASP A 134 -4.66 5.22 9.46
N TRP A 135 -4.17 3.98 9.45
CA TRP A 135 -5.00 2.81 9.18
C TRP A 135 -6.11 2.62 10.24
N LEU A 136 -5.79 2.76 11.54
CA LEU A 136 -6.79 2.67 12.61
C LEU A 136 -7.88 3.75 12.46
N THR A 137 -7.47 4.97 12.13
CA THR A 137 -8.39 6.09 11.89
C THR A 137 -9.29 5.81 10.69
N ALA A 138 -8.72 5.34 9.58
CA ALA A 138 -9.46 5.01 8.37
C ALA A 138 -10.44 3.84 8.58
N ARG A 139 -10.03 2.81 9.32
CA ARG A 139 -10.90 1.68 9.72
C ARG A 139 -12.10 2.16 10.53
N ALA A 140 -11.87 3.03 11.50
CA ALA A 140 -12.95 3.60 12.33
C ALA A 140 -13.90 4.47 11.49
N ALA A 141 -13.37 5.34 10.64
CA ALA A 141 -14.15 6.20 9.75
C ALA A 141 -15.02 5.41 8.75
N ALA A 142 -14.52 4.28 8.30
CA ALA A 142 -15.23 3.39 7.38
C ALA A 142 -16.17 2.38 8.09
N GLY A 143 -16.12 2.29 9.42
CA GLY A 143 -16.93 1.35 10.19
C GLY A 143 -16.60 -0.10 9.90
N LEU A 144 -15.29 -0.43 9.68
CA LEU A 144 -14.86 -1.80 9.49
C LEU A 144 -15.19 -2.65 10.72
N LYS A 145 -15.55 -3.90 10.48
CA LYS A 145 -16.00 -4.84 11.50
C LYS A 145 -14.92 -5.82 11.95
N SER A 146 -14.02 -6.18 11.04
CA SER A 146 -12.87 -7.01 11.36
C SER A 146 -11.82 -6.23 12.17
N SER A 147 -11.05 -6.92 13.03
CA SER A 147 -9.89 -6.34 13.69
C SER A 147 -8.69 -6.25 12.73
N MET A 148 -7.68 -5.47 13.03
CA MET A 148 -6.43 -5.48 12.25
C MET A 148 -5.74 -6.85 12.28
N LEU A 149 -5.91 -7.60 13.35
CA LEU A 149 -5.34 -8.93 13.48
C LEU A 149 -6.04 -9.94 12.56
N THR A 150 -7.36 -9.86 12.48
CA THR A 150 -8.20 -10.71 11.63
C THR A 150 -8.08 -10.33 10.15
N ASP A 151 -8.00 -9.03 9.86
CA ASP A 151 -8.00 -8.45 8.51
C ASP A 151 -6.54 -8.22 8.03
N MET A 152 -5.81 -9.32 7.90
CA MET A 152 -4.38 -9.25 7.62
C MET A 152 -4.07 -9.25 6.12
N HIS A 153 -4.85 -10.03 5.31
CA HIS A 153 -4.54 -10.26 3.90
C HIS A 153 -5.77 -10.67 3.09
N ALA A 154 -6.00 -10.01 1.96
CA ALA A 154 -7.14 -10.22 1.08
C ALA A 154 -8.50 -10.09 1.80
N GLY A 155 -8.59 -9.25 2.83
CA GLY A 155 -9.73 -9.14 3.72
C GLY A 155 -10.65 -7.96 3.46
N GLU A 156 -11.31 -7.49 4.53
CA GLU A 156 -12.33 -6.44 4.46
C GLU A 156 -11.80 -5.13 3.89
N ILE A 157 -10.59 -4.70 4.30
CA ILE A 157 -10.03 -3.39 3.92
C ILE A 157 -9.63 -3.35 2.44
N GLU A 158 -8.84 -4.32 1.99
CA GLU A 158 -8.32 -4.36 0.62
C GLU A 158 -9.43 -4.56 -0.39
N VAL A 159 -10.33 -5.53 -0.13
CA VAL A 159 -11.49 -5.76 -0.99
C VAL A 159 -12.39 -4.53 -1.04
N SER A 160 -12.59 -3.80 0.08
CA SER A 160 -13.41 -2.58 0.09
C SER A 160 -12.79 -1.49 -0.78
N ILE A 161 -11.48 -1.24 -0.66
CA ILE A 161 -10.78 -0.24 -1.49
C ILE A 161 -10.94 -0.59 -2.97
N LEU A 162 -10.72 -1.86 -3.34
CA LEU A 162 -10.82 -2.30 -4.72
C LEU A 162 -12.26 -2.29 -5.25
N LEU A 163 -13.25 -2.67 -4.46
CA LEU A 163 -14.66 -2.54 -4.84
C LEU A 163 -15.06 -1.10 -5.14
N HIS A 164 -14.46 -0.14 -4.44
CA HIS A 164 -14.74 1.29 -4.71
C HIS A 164 -14.02 1.79 -5.95
N ALA A 165 -12.70 1.57 -6.02
CA ALA A 165 -11.86 2.19 -7.04
C ALA A 165 -11.73 1.36 -8.34
N HIS A 166 -11.71 0.03 -8.21
CA HIS A 166 -11.42 -0.91 -9.30
C HIS A 166 -12.28 -2.18 -9.21
N PRO A 167 -13.64 -2.09 -9.20
CA PRO A 167 -14.50 -3.25 -8.96
C PRO A 167 -14.29 -4.40 -9.97
N HIS A 168 -13.78 -4.10 -11.14
CA HIS A 168 -13.54 -5.09 -12.21
C HIS A 168 -12.37 -6.05 -11.91
N VAL A 169 -11.51 -5.75 -10.94
CA VAL A 169 -10.40 -6.65 -10.54
C VAL A 169 -10.79 -7.61 -9.41
N VAL A 170 -11.91 -7.36 -8.74
CA VAL A 170 -12.43 -8.22 -7.66
C VAL A 170 -13.28 -9.34 -8.25
N ARG A 171 -13.02 -10.59 -7.87
CA ARG A 171 -13.82 -11.73 -8.34
C ARG A 171 -15.20 -11.70 -7.70
N PRO A 172 -16.28 -12.08 -8.44
CA PRO A 172 -17.66 -11.97 -7.96
C PRO A 172 -17.97 -12.80 -6.70
N ASP A 173 -17.23 -13.89 -6.49
CA ASP A 173 -17.40 -14.82 -5.38
C ASP A 173 -16.57 -14.46 -4.13
N TYR A 174 -15.95 -13.29 -4.10
CA TYR A 174 -15.07 -12.84 -3.01
C TYR A 174 -15.68 -13.05 -1.61
N ALA A 175 -16.98 -12.84 -1.48
CA ALA A 175 -17.69 -12.93 -0.19
C ALA A 175 -17.79 -14.36 0.38
N THR A 176 -17.38 -15.38 -0.36
CA THR A 176 -17.37 -16.78 0.09
C THR A 176 -16.02 -17.26 0.59
N HIS A 177 -15.01 -16.36 0.65
CA HIS A 177 -13.61 -16.70 0.94
C HIS A 177 -13.14 -16.22 2.32
N ASP A 178 -14.04 -16.05 3.29
CA ASP A 178 -13.65 -15.69 4.65
C ASP A 178 -12.75 -16.75 5.28
N HIS A 179 -11.66 -16.30 5.89
CA HIS A 179 -10.76 -17.16 6.64
C HIS A 179 -10.13 -16.39 7.81
N ILE A 180 -10.27 -16.93 9.03
CA ILE A 180 -9.71 -16.36 10.25
C ILE A 180 -8.51 -17.20 10.68
N ALA A 181 -7.38 -16.54 10.88
CA ALA A 181 -6.17 -17.14 11.42
C ALA A 181 -5.46 -16.10 12.30
N ASP A 182 -6.07 -15.75 13.43
CA ASP A 182 -5.57 -14.68 14.31
C ASP A 182 -4.30 -15.09 15.05
N ASP A 183 -4.14 -16.37 15.38
CA ASP A 183 -2.93 -16.91 15.99
C ASP A 183 -1.97 -17.42 14.90
N ARG A 184 -0.89 -16.66 14.67
CA ARG A 184 0.10 -16.94 13.63
C ARG A 184 1.54 -16.89 14.17
N PRO A 185 1.86 -17.73 15.19
CA PRO A 185 3.20 -17.76 15.76
C PRO A 185 4.23 -18.17 14.69
N HIS A 186 5.36 -17.44 14.67
CA HIS A 186 6.47 -17.72 13.74
C HIS A 186 6.14 -17.52 12.23
N MET A 187 5.13 -16.74 11.88
CA MET A 187 4.74 -16.50 10.47
C MET A 187 5.91 -16.03 9.60
N LEU A 188 6.80 -15.20 10.11
CA LEU A 188 7.98 -14.74 9.36
C LEU A 188 8.96 -15.87 9.00
N THR A 189 8.92 -16.99 9.71
CA THR A 189 9.78 -18.16 9.46
C THR A 189 9.05 -19.23 8.66
N LEU A 190 7.78 -19.47 8.98
CA LEU A 190 6.99 -20.55 8.39
C LEU A 190 6.27 -20.13 7.10
N GLY A 191 6.14 -18.82 6.88
CA GLY A 191 5.32 -18.25 5.81
C GLY A 191 3.82 -18.33 6.11
N LEU A 192 3.03 -17.66 5.30
CA LEU A 192 1.57 -17.60 5.48
C LEU A 192 0.90 -18.96 5.20
N GLN A 193 1.48 -19.81 4.36
CA GLN A 193 0.97 -21.15 4.05
C GLN A 193 0.78 -22.05 5.28
N ALA A 194 1.44 -21.74 6.41
CA ALA A 194 1.24 -22.49 7.65
C ALA A 194 -0.12 -22.20 8.33
N TYR A 195 -0.84 -21.18 7.88
CA TYR A 195 -2.04 -20.68 8.55
C TYR A 195 -3.26 -20.58 7.64
N THR A 196 -3.09 -20.72 6.33
CA THR A 196 -4.17 -20.67 5.34
C THR A 196 -3.80 -21.47 4.09
N GLU A 197 -4.73 -22.27 3.59
CA GLU A 197 -4.58 -22.95 2.31
C GLU A 197 -4.97 -22.06 1.13
N SER A 198 -5.99 -21.22 1.33
CA SER A 198 -6.51 -20.32 0.29
C SER A 198 -5.63 -19.11 0.03
N GLY A 199 -4.73 -18.76 0.96
CA GLY A 199 -3.97 -17.54 0.95
C GLY A 199 -4.69 -16.34 1.58
N VAL A 200 -5.99 -16.42 1.84
CA VAL A 200 -6.76 -15.36 2.51
C VAL A 200 -6.57 -15.45 4.02
N VAL A 201 -6.40 -14.31 4.69
CA VAL A 201 -6.52 -14.14 6.15
C VAL A 201 -7.29 -12.85 6.39
N GLY A 202 -8.61 -12.95 6.43
CA GLY A 202 -9.52 -11.82 6.51
C GLY A 202 -10.97 -12.23 6.32
N LEU A 203 -11.84 -11.24 6.32
CA LEU A 203 -13.28 -11.38 6.12
C LEU A 203 -13.73 -10.56 4.90
N PRO A 204 -13.38 -10.97 3.67
CA PRO A 204 -13.79 -10.29 2.45
C PRO A 204 -15.33 -10.15 2.32
N SER A 205 -16.13 -11.03 2.91
CA SER A 205 -17.59 -10.94 2.92
C SER A 205 -18.13 -9.65 3.54
N LEU A 206 -17.34 -9.00 4.41
CA LEU A 206 -17.72 -7.75 5.07
C LEU A 206 -17.40 -6.50 4.23
N ALA A 207 -16.70 -6.67 3.11
CA ALA A 207 -16.25 -5.56 2.27
C ALA A 207 -17.40 -4.88 1.52
N THR A 208 -17.32 -3.57 1.36
CA THR A 208 -18.22 -2.79 0.52
C THR A 208 -17.51 -1.62 -0.16
N ALA A 209 -17.98 -1.20 -1.33
CA ALA A 209 -17.46 -0.01 -2.01
C ALA A 209 -17.60 1.27 -1.17
N GLU A 210 -18.62 1.39 -0.34
CA GLU A 210 -18.80 2.52 0.56
C GLU A 210 -17.70 2.61 1.62
N LYS A 211 -17.33 1.46 2.22
CA LYS A 211 -16.19 1.38 3.14
C LYS A 211 -14.90 1.80 2.44
N GLY A 212 -14.65 1.31 1.23
CA GLY A 212 -13.47 1.68 0.44
C GLY A 212 -13.38 3.19 0.19
N ARG A 213 -14.49 3.82 -0.20
CA ARG A 213 -14.56 5.28 -0.34
C ARG A 213 -14.19 6.00 0.95
N ASN A 214 -14.76 5.56 2.08
CA ASN A 214 -14.53 6.21 3.37
C ASN A 214 -13.09 6.01 3.86
N ILE A 215 -12.47 4.84 3.59
CA ILE A 215 -11.06 4.59 3.87
C ILE A 215 -10.19 5.59 3.10
N LEU A 216 -10.35 5.70 1.78
CA LEU A 216 -9.55 6.62 0.96
C LEU A 216 -9.73 8.08 1.39
N SER A 217 -10.96 8.49 1.67
CA SER A 217 -11.25 9.85 2.15
C SER A 217 -10.56 10.15 3.48
N SER A 218 -10.56 9.19 4.41
CA SER A 218 -9.88 9.31 5.70
C SER A 218 -8.36 9.40 5.53
N LEU A 219 -7.76 8.56 4.68
CA LEU A 219 -6.33 8.59 4.40
C LEU A 219 -5.90 9.92 3.76
N VAL A 220 -6.68 10.45 2.81
CA VAL A 220 -6.41 11.77 2.23
C VAL A 220 -6.43 12.84 3.32
N THR A 221 -7.36 12.78 4.26
CA THR A 221 -7.44 13.77 5.35
C THR A 221 -6.24 13.66 6.31
N SER A 222 -5.85 12.45 6.71
CA SER A 222 -4.73 12.26 7.64
C SER A 222 -3.37 12.61 7.04
N PHE A 223 -3.22 12.58 5.72
CA PHE A 223 -1.97 12.89 5.05
C PHE A 223 -1.47 14.32 5.32
N ALA A 224 -2.35 15.26 5.63
CA ALA A 224 -1.98 16.64 6.01
C ALA A 224 -0.99 16.67 7.18
N ALA A 225 -1.14 15.77 8.16
CA ALA A 225 -0.22 15.67 9.29
C ALA A 225 1.19 15.21 8.87
N THR A 226 1.27 14.27 7.92
CA THR A 226 2.55 13.82 7.36
C THR A 226 3.28 14.95 6.64
N LEU A 227 2.56 15.75 5.84
CA LEU A 227 3.15 16.91 5.17
C LEU A 227 3.65 17.94 6.19
N SER A 228 2.83 18.29 7.18
CA SER A 228 3.21 19.24 8.23
C SER A 228 4.43 18.77 9.04
N MET A 229 4.56 17.47 9.30
CA MET A 229 5.74 16.91 9.98
C MET A 229 7.00 17.06 9.14
N LEU A 230 6.91 16.86 7.82
CA LEU A 230 8.04 17.01 6.91
C LEU A 230 8.48 18.47 6.71
N GLU A 231 7.65 19.46 7.03
CA GLU A 231 7.99 20.88 6.94
C GLU A 231 8.79 21.42 8.13
N GLN A 232 8.84 20.65 9.23
CA GLN A 232 9.62 21.01 10.44
C GLN A 232 11.12 20.77 10.25
#